data_790450da9882ccad19b41dc181b625e4
#
_entry.id   790450da9882ccad19b41dc181b625e4
#
_cell.length_a   1.000
_cell.length_b   1.000
_cell.length_c   1.000
_cell.angle_alpha   90.00
_cell.angle_beta   90.00
_cell.angle_gamma   90.00
#
_symmetry.space_group_name_H-M   'P 1'
#
loop_
_entity.id
_entity.type
_entity.pdbx_description
1 polymer ?
#
loop_
_entity_poly.entity_id
_entity_poly.type
_entity_poly.pdbx_seq_one_letter_code
_entity_poly.pdbx_strand_id
1 'polypeptide(L)'
;MASIQYKLVGTLFRVLRVNKMLDKEGPEFEKLLETYRIKQKKPLAVPYKRMDDFDIITKTVEGMTVYVVRKKGAMPQKAVLYLFGGGYILPPDPGDIVLGGQIAKETDAQVWFPIYPMAPEHTLAETVRNTLQVYREILKSYPSENVRFFGTSSGGGLAMSVCVYIPFLTESHLCWQQALMLIFSVRSLLISPASHPSISFMAPERS
;
A
#
# COMPACT_ATOMS: atom_id res chain seq x y z
N MET A 1 -6.20 25.84 -15.40
CA MET A 1 -4.79 25.61 -15.78
C MET A 1 -4.26 24.48 -14.90
N ALA A 2 -3.76 23.38 -15.49
CA ALA A 2 -3.16 22.29 -14.72
C ALA A 2 -1.89 22.80 -14.02
N SER A 3 -1.77 22.55 -12.71
CA SER A 3 -0.61 23.01 -11.93
C SER A 3 0.70 22.41 -12.49
N ILE A 4 1.82 23.12 -12.31
CA ILE A 4 3.17 22.66 -12.70
C ILE A 4 3.45 21.24 -12.17
N GLN A 5 2.92 20.91 -11.00
CA GLN A 5 3.04 19.61 -10.36
C GLN A 5 2.31 18.51 -11.14
N TYR A 6 1.15 18.80 -11.73
CA TYR A 6 0.44 17.85 -12.59
C TYR A 6 1.22 17.53 -13.87
N LYS A 7 1.90 18.54 -14.42
CA LYS A 7 2.78 18.36 -15.59
C LYS A 7 4.02 17.54 -15.23
N LEU A 8 4.59 17.75 -14.04
CA LEU A 8 5.73 16.96 -13.54
C LEU A 8 5.38 15.49 -13.33
N VAL A 9 4.23 15.19 -12.73
CA VAL A 9 3.74 13.81 -12.57
C VAL A 9 3.48 13.16 -13.92
N GLY A 10 2.82 13.85 -14.85
CA GLY A 10 2.60 13.35 -16.21
C GLY A 10 3.91 13.13 -16.98
N THR A 11 4.93 13.98 -16.74
CA THR A 11 6.26 13.82 -17.31
C THR A 11 6.99 12.63 -16.70
N LEU A 12 6.88 12.42 -15.38
CA LEU A 12 7.44 11.25 -14.68
C LEU A 12 6.88 9.94 -15.23
N PHE A 13 5.54 9.83 -15.38
CA PHE A 13 4.91 8.66 -16.00
C PHE A 13 5.36 8.43 -17.45
N ARG A 14 5.57 9.51 -18.21
CA ARG A 14 6.13 9.45 -19.58
C ARG A 14 7.58 8.99 -19.59
N VAL A 15 8.42 9.53 -18.69
CA VAL A 15 9.84 9.16 -18.55
C VAL A 15 10.01 7.72 -18.10
N LEU A 16 9.17 7.24 -17.18
CA LEU A 16 9.14 5.85 -16.75
C LEU A 16 8.61 4.88 -17.82
N ARG A 17 8.21 5.40 -19.00
CA ARG A 17 7.70 4.60 -20.12
C ARG A 17 6.56 3.63 -19.75
N VAL A 18 5.79 3.95 -18.71
CA VAL A 18 4.66 3.11 -18.29
C VAL A 18 3.68 2.91 -19.43
N ASN A 19 3.42 3.96 -20.23
CA ASN A 19 2.56 3.85 -21.42
C ASN A 19 3.11 2.83 -22.42
N LYS A 20 4.44 2.86 -22.70
CA LYS A 20 5.05 1.89 -23.64
C LYS A 20 5.00 0.45 -23.15
N MET A 21 4.84 0.26 -21.84
CA MET A 21 4.67 -1.08 -21.27
C MET A 21 3.23 -1.58 -21.45
N LEU A 22 2.26 -0.65 -21.30
CA LEU A 22 0.82 -0.97 -21.48
C LEU A 22 0.41 -1.08 -22.95
N ASP A 23 1.18 -0.49 -23.87
CA ASP A 23 0.94 -0.55 -25.32
C ASP A 23 1.47 -1.83 -25.98
N LYS A 24 2.11 -2.73 -25.21
CA LYS A 24 2.62 -3.99 -25.75
C LYS A 24 1.50 -5.00 -25.90
N GLU A 25 1.50 -5.69 -27.04
CA GLU A 25 0.54 -6.75 -27.38
C GLU A 25 1.26 -8.01 -27.86
N GLY A 26 0.54 -9.12 -27.88
CA GLY A 26 1.01 -10.39 -28.41
C GLY A 26 2.31 -10.90 -27.75
N PRO A 27 3.29 -11.41 -28.53
CA PRO A 27 4.50 -12.04 -28.00
C PRO A 27 5.37 -11.12 -27.14
N GLU A 28 5.34 -9.81 -27.40
CA GLU A 28 6.10 -8.84 -26.58
C GLU A 28 5.48 -8.66 -25.22
N PHE A 29 4.17 -8.72 -25.12
CA PHE A 29 3.45 -8.68 -23.84
C PHE A 29 3.72 -9.95 -23.02
N GLU A 30 3.69 -11.12 -23.65
CA GLU A 30 4.01 -12.40 -22.98
C GLU A 30 5.44 -12.40 -22.42
N LYS A 31 6.42 -11.93 -23.20
CA LYS A 31 7.80 -11.78 -22.73
C LYS A 31 7.94 -10.83 -21.55
N LEU A 32 7.14 -9.76 -21.53
CA LEU A 32 7.07 -8.81 -20.41
C LEU A 32 6.51 -9.50 -19.17
N LEU A 33 5.39 -10.21 -19.28
CA LEU A 33 4.78 -10.97 -18.20
C LEU A 33 5.76 -11.97 -17.59
N GLU A 34 6.48 -12.73 -18.43
CA GLU A 34 7.48 -13.68 -17.95
C GLU A 34 8.61 -13.01 -17.17
N THR A 35 9.04 -11.83 -17.62
CA THR A 35 10.01 -11.02 -16.89
C THR A 35 9.51 -10.66 -15.48
N TYR A 36 8.24 -10.31 -15.35
CA TYR A 36 7.66 -9.97 -14.04
C TYR A 36 7.37 -11.20 -13.17
N ARG A 37 6.99 -12.34 -13.74
CA ARG A 37 6.91 -13.62 -13.04
C ARG A 37 8.21 -13.95 -12.31
N ILE A 38 9.34 -13.78 -13.00
CA ILE A 38 10.66 -14.00 -12.39
C ILE A 38 10.96 -12.99 -11.29
N LYS A 39 10.57 -11.72 -11.48
CA LYS A 39 10.78 -10.67 -10.47
C LYS A 39 9.91 -10.89 -9.23
N GLN A 40 8.66 -11.30 -9.40
CA GLN A 40 7.72 -11.58 -8.30
C GLN A 40 8.21 -12.69 -7.36
N LYS A 41 8.98 -13.66 -7.88
CA LYS A 41 9.57 -14.75 -7.08
C LYS A 41 10.75 -14.30 -6.22
N LYS A 42 11.31 -13.10 -6.48
CA LYS A 42 12.42 -12.57 -5.70
C LYS A 42 11.91 -11.91 -4.42
N PRO A 43 12.55 -12.17 -3.26
CA PRO A 43 12.19 -11.47 -2.05
C PRO A 43 12.49 -9.98 -2.19
N LEU A 44 11.68 -9.14 -1.52
CA LEU A 44 11.92 -7.70 -1.46
C LEU A 44 13.26 -7.42 -0.76
N ALA A 45 14.14 -6.68 -1.43
CA ALA A 45 15.39 -6.23 -0.86
C ALA A 45 15.14 -5.06 0.10
N VAL A 46 14.98 -5.35 1.39
CA VAL A 46 14.73 -4.33 2.41
C VAL A 46 15.97 -3.46 2.59
N PRO A 47 15.88 -2.13 2.42
CA PRO A 47 17.00 -1.21 2.54
C PRO A 47 17.26 -0.83 4.00
N TYR A 48 17.71 -1.77 4.83
CA TYR A 48 17.88 -1.61 6.29
C TYR A 48 18.63 -0.34 6.69
N LYS A 49 19.69 0.03 5.95
CA LYS A 49 20.46 1.26 6.22
C LYS A 49 19.63 2.55 6.13
N ARG A 50 18.55 2.55 5.36
CA ARG A 50 17.62 3.68 5.22
C ARG A 50 16.45 3.60 6.20
N MET A 51 16.38 2.52 6.96
CA MET A 51 15.28 2.17 7.85
C MET A 51 15.75 2.01 9.31
N ASP A 52 16.92 2.58 9.66
CA ASP A 52 17.54 2.43 11.00
C ASP A 52 16.67 2.97 12.14
N ASP A 53 15.76 3.92 11.83
CA ASP A 53 14.80 4.49 12.78
C ASP A 53 13.55 3.62 12.98
N PHE A 54 13.47 2.46 12.33
CA PHE A 54 12.28 1.61 12.33
C PHE A 54 12.60 0.18 12.79
N ASP A 55 11.65 -0.41 13.50
CA ASP A 55 11.56 -1.85 13.68
C ASP A 55 10.82 -2.43 12.48
N ILE A 56 11.42 -3.43 11.82
CA ILE A 56 10.81 -4.16 10.70
C ILE A 56 10.69 -5.62 11.12
N ILE A 57 9.47 -6.10 11.24
CA ILE A 57 9.15 -7.49 11.59
C ILE A 57 8.55 -8.15 10.36
N THR A 58 9.04 -9.33 10.01
CA THR A 58 8.46 -10.14 8.94
C THR A 58 7.49 -11.15 9.55
N LYS A 59 6.25 -11.16 9.07
CA LYS A 59 5.22 -12.14 9.39
C LYS A 59 4.83 -12.93 8.15
N THR A 60 4.24 -14.10 8.36
CA THR A 60 3.58 -14.86 7.30
C THR A 60 2.09 -14.95 7.61
N VAL A 61 1.25 -14.53 6.67
CA VAL A 61 -0.22 -14.62 6.77
C VAL A 61 -0.73 -15.33 5.53
N GLU A 62 -1.34 -16.49 5.68
CA GLU A 62 -1.81 -17.34 4.56
C GLU A 62 -0.75 -17.54 3.46
N GLY A 63 0.49 -17.80 3.86
CA GLY A 63 1.61 -17.96 2.94
C GLY A 63 2.20 -16.66 2.39
N MET A 64 1.56 -15.51 2.62
CA MET A 64 2.09 -14.22 2.20
C MET A 64 3.13 -13.67 3.17
N THR A 65 4.20 -13.11 2.63
CA THR A 65 5.12 -12.27 3.41
C THR A 65 4.47 -10.92 3.71
N VAL A 66 4.45 -10.55 4.98
CA VAL A 66 3.95 -9.25 5.46
C VAL A 66 5.04 -8.57 6.26
N TYR A 67 5.51 -7.43 5.79
CA TYR A 67 6.40 -6.59 6.56
C TYR A 67 5.60 -5.68 7.49
N VAL A 68 5.92 -5.72 8.78
CA VAL A 68 5.29 -4.89 9.80
C VAL A 68 6.32 -3.87 10.24
N VAL A 69 6.05 -2.60 9.94
CA VAL A 69 6.98 -1.48 10.14
C VAL A 69 6.43 -0.52 11.18
N ARG A 70 7.25 -0.13 12.14
CA ARG A 70 6.92 0.89 13.15
C ARG A 70 8.16 1.71 13.52
N LYS A 71 7.98 2.87 14.12
CA LYS A 71 9.12 3.59 14.71
C LYS A 71 9.80 2.71 15.76
N LYS A 72 11.12 2.79 15.82
CA LYS A 72 11.94 1.96 16.70
C LYS A 72 11.52 2.12 18.18
N GLY A 73 11.24 0.99 18.81
CA GLY A 73 10.80 0.94 20.21
C GLY A 73 9.39 1.45 20.47
N ALA A 74 8.64 1.91 19.46
CA ALA A 74 7.28 2.40 19.65
C ALA A 74 6.27 1.26 19.85
N MET A 75 5.17 1.58 20.55
CA MET A 75 4.00 0.72 20.78
C MET A 75 2.74 1.39 20.21
N PRO A 76 2.58 1.48 18.88
CA PRO A 76 1.46 2.18 18.26
C PRO A 76 0.11 1.57 18.65
N GLN A 77 -0.88 2.45 18.89
CA GLN A 77 -2.28 2.04 19.14
C GLN A 77 -3.13 2.02 17.87
N LYS A 78 -2.51 2.31 16.72
CA LYS A 78 -3.14 2.38 15.41
C LYS A 78 -2.38 1.52 14.41
N ALA A 79 -3.09 1.01 13.41
CA ALA A 79 -2.51 0.27 12.31
C ALA A 79 -2.87 0.88 10.96
N VAL A 80 -1.97 0.77 10.00
CA VAL A 80 -2.21 1.10 8.60
C VAL A 80 -1.93 -0.13 7.75
N LEU A 81 -2.91 -0.58 6.98
CA LEU A 81 -2.71 -1.58 5.93
C LEU A 81 -2.29 -0.84 4.66
N TYR A 82 -1.00 -0.96 4.31
CA TYR A 82 -0.44 -0.31 3.12
C TYR A 82 -0.35 -1.28 1.94
N LEU A 83 -0.99 -0.91 0.84
CA LEU A 83 -1.08 -1.69 -0.40
C LEU A 83 -0.34 -0.94 -1.52
N PHE A 84 0.75 -1.54 -2.02
CA PHE A 84 1.59 -0.94 -3.04
C PHE A 84 0.90 -0.91 -4.41
N GLY A 85 1.43 -0.08 -5.32
CA GLY A 85 1.00 0.01 -6.70
C GLY A 85 1.73 -0.97 -7.61
N GLY A 86 1.44 -0.92 -8.90
CA GLY A 86 2.12 -1.75 -9.89
C GLY A 86 1.19 -2.47 -10.85
N GLY A 87 -0.09 -2.03 -10.97
CA GLY A 87 -1.06 -2.63 -11.88
C GLY A 87 -1.35 -4.10 -11.59
N TYR A 88 -1.11 -4.55 -10.37
CA TYR A 88 -1.22 -5.96 -9.93
C TYR A 88 -0.23 -6.92 -10.61
N ILE A 89 0.77 -6.42 -11.34
CA ILE A 89 1.78 -7.20 -12.07
C ILE A 89 3.19 -6.90 -11.56
N LEU A 90 3.48 -5.62 -11.30
CA LEU A 90 4.79 -5.20 -10.83
C LEU A 90 4.94 -5.50 -9.33
N PRO A 91 5.97 -6.26 -8.93
CA PRO A 91 6.27 -6.45 -7.52
C PRO A 91 6.72 -5.13 -6.88
N PRO A 92 6.59 -4.99 -5.55
CA PRO A 92 7.07 -3.81 -4.85
C PRO A 92 8.59 -3.69 -4.95
N ASP A 93 9.05 -2.47 -4.84
CA ASP A 93 10.48 -2.15 -4.79
C ASP A 93 10.92 -1.66 -3.38
N PRO A 94 12.24 -1.46 -3.15
CA PRO A 94 12.73 -0.94 -1.88
C PRO A 94 12.17 0.43 -1.48
N GLY A 95 11.67 1.22 -2.43
CA GLY A 95 11.02 2.51 -2.16
C GLY A 95 9.67 2.34 -1.47
N ASP A 96 8.94 1.27 -1.77
CA ASP A 96 7.64 1.02 -1.15
C ASP A 96 7.76 0.79 0.37
N ILE A 97 8.73 -0.01 0.83
CA ILE A 97 8.90 -0.23 2.26
C ILE A 97 9.45 1.03 2.97
N VAL A 98 10.25 1.85 2.29
CA VAL A 98 10.68 3.17 2.81
C VAL A 98 9.46 4.08 2.97
N LEU A 99 8.54 4.09 2.00
CA LEU A 99 7.27 4.80 2.13
C LEU A 99 6.45 4.26 3.30
N GLY A 100 6.43 2.94 3.52
CA GLY A 100 5.82 2.33 4.71
C GLY A 100 6.39 2.90 6.02
N GLY A 101 7.71 3.09 6.09
CA GLY A 101 8.37 3.76 7.23
C GLY A 101 7.94 5.22 7.39
N GLN A 102 7.85 5.97 6.30
CA GLN A 102 7.36 7.35 6.33
C GLN A 102 5.91 7.43 6.83
N ILE A 103 5.03 6.54 6.33
CA ILE A 103 3.65 6.44 6.82
C ILE A 103 3.64 6.15 8.32
N ALA A 104 4.44 5.19 8.81
CA ALA A 104 4.53 4.86 10.23
C ALA A 104 4.97 6.07 11.07
N LYS A 105 5.92 6.87 10.55
CA LYS A 105 6.43 8.07 11.20
C LYS A 105 5.38 9.17 11.29
N GLU A 106 4.69 9.46 10.19
CA GLU A 106 3.73 10.57 10.09
C GLU A 106 2.41 10.28 10.79
N THR A 107 1.98 9.01 10.83
CA THR A 107 0.69 8.62 11.43
C THR A 107 0.80 8.09 12.85
N ASP A 108 2.01 7.88 13.34
CA ASP A 108 2.29 7.20 14.61
C ASP A 108 1.60 5.83 14.72
N ALA A 109 1.57 5.11 13.60
CA ALA A 109 0.90 3.82 13.45
C ALA A 109 1.89 2.69 13.15
N GLN A 110 1.45 1.47 13.37
CA GLN A 110 2.12 0.28 12.84
C GLN A 110 1.64 0.04 11.41
N VAL A 111 2.56 0.01 10.44
CA VAL A 111 2.25 -0.22 9.03
C VAL A 111 2.41 -1.69 8.70
N TRP A 112 1.36 -2.29 8.16
CA TRP A 112 1.34 -3.65 7.65
C TRP A 112 1.42 -3.60 6.13
N PHE A 113 2.51 -4.13 5.59
CA PHE A 113 2.85 -4.08 4.18
C PHE A 113 2.92 -5.50 3.60
N PRO A 114 1.79 -6.06 3.12
CA PRO A 114 1.74 -7.39 2.52
C PRO A 114 2.33 -7.39 1.12
N ILE A 115 3.08 -8.44 0.80
CA ILE A 115 3.43 -8.79 -0.58
C ILE A 115 2.28 -9.65 -1.11
N TYR A 116 1.22 -9.00 -1.55
CA TYR A 116 0.01 -9.69 -1.99
C TYR A 116 0.21 -10.44 -3.31
N PRO A 117 -0.55 -11.53 -3.57
CA PRO A 117 -0.49 -12.27 -4.83
C PRO A 117 -0.81 -11.39 -6.03
N MET A 118 -0.06 -11.57 -7.11
CA MET A 118 -0.14 -10.71 -8.31
C MET A 118 -0.43 -11.52 -9.57
N ALA A 119 -1.01 -10.86 -10.57
CA ALA A 119 -1.14 -11.40 -11.92
C ALA A 119 0.26 -11.60 -12.56
N PRO A 120 0.39 -12.55 -13.51
CA PRO A 120 -0.66 -13.39 -14.07
C PRO A 120 -0.95 -14.67 -13.27
N GLU A 121 -0.16 -15.01 -12.24
CA GLU A 121 -0.29 -16.25 -11.48
C GLU A 121 -1.56 -16.28 -10.61
N HIS A 122 -2.02 -15.10 -10.21
CA HIS A 122 -3.17 -14.95 -9.32
C HIS A 122 -4.21 -13.99 -9.89
N THR A 123 -5.47 -14.31 -9.65
CA THR A 123 -6.60 -13.45 -10.00
C THR A 123 -6.76 -12.30 -9.01
N LEU A 124 -7.42 -11.22 -9.42
CA LEU A 124 -7.75 -10.11 -8.51
C LEU A 124 -8.61 -10.58 -7.32
N ALA A 125 -9.51 -11.54 -7.54
CA ALA A 125 -10.34 -12.10 -6.48
C ALA A 125 -9.49 -12.80 -5.40
N GLU A 126 -8.44 -13.53 -5.80
CA GLU A 126 -7.47 -14.13 -4.87
C GLU A 126 -6.67 -13.06 -4.15
N THR A 127 -6.22 -12.02 -4.84
CA THR A 127 -5.50 -10.89 -4.26
C THR A 127 -6.34 -10.21 -3.17
N VAL A 128 -7.62 -9.92 -3.44
CA VAL A 128 -8.56 -9.34 -2.47
C VAL A 128 -8.76 -10.26 -1.27
N ARG A 129 -9.02 -11.56 -1.52
CA ARG A 129 -9.23 -12.55 -0.46
C ARG A 129 -8.03 -12.65 0.47
N ASN A 130 -6.83 -12.74 -0.09
CA ASN A 130 -5.59 -12.83 0.70
C ASN A 130 -5.33 -11.54 1.49
N THR A 131 -5.58 -10.37 0.89
CA THR A 131 -5.45 -9.08 1.58
C THR A 131 -6.44 -8.97 2.75
N LEU A 132 -7.64 -9.49 2.61
CA LEU A 132 -8.63 -9.58 3.70
C LEU A 132 -8.12 -10.41 4.89
N GLN A 133 -7.32 -11.46 4.66
CA GLN A 133 -6.74 -12.23 5.76
C GLN A 133 -5.70 -11.40 6.53
N VAL A 134 -4.94 -10.53 5.85
CA VAL A 134 -4.03 -9.60 6.53
C VAL A 134 -4.82 -8.62 7.39
N TYR A 135 -5.93 -8.09 6.89
CA TYR A 135 -6.81 -7.22 7.69
C TYR A 135 -7.34 -7.95 8.93
N ARG A 136 -7.80 -9.19 8.79
CA ARG A 136 -8.23 -10.02 9.93
C ARG A 136 -7.10 -10.24 10.95
N GLU A 137 -5.88 -10.45 10.49
CA GLU A 137 -4.71 -10.59 11.37
C GLU A 137 -4.43 -9.29 12.14
N ILE A 138 -4.58 -8.12 11.49
CA ILE A 138 -4.46 -6.81 12.14
C ILE A 138 -5.52 -6.67 13.25
N LEU A 139 -6.76 -7.09 13.01
CA LEU A 139 -7.86 -6.99 13.98
C LEU A 139 -7.65 -7.81 15.25
N LYS A 140 -6.73 -8.78 15.26
CA LYS A 140 -6.35 -9.49 16.50
C LYS A 140 -5.64 -8.59 17.51
N SER A 141 -5.04 -7.50 17.06
CA SER A 141 -4.23 -6.59 17.88
C SER A 141 -4.77 -5.17 17.93
N TYR A 142 -5.60 -4.78 16.98
CA TYR A 142 -6.13 -3.41 16.84
C TYR A 142 -7.64 -3.46 16.61
N PRO A 143 -8.43 -2.66 17.34
CA PRO A 143 -9.84 -2.50 17.04
C PRO A 143 -10.02 -1.84 15.67
N SER A 144 -11.12 -2.16 14.99
CA SER A 144 -11.35 -1.73 13.59
C SER A 144 -11.28 -0.22 13.39
N GLU A 145 -11.74 0.54 14.37
CA GLU A 145 -11.70 2.01 14.38
C GLU A 145 -10.28 2.59 14.39
N ASN A 146 -9.29 1.79 14.78
CA ASN A 146 -7.88 2.17 14.79
C ASN A 146 -7.10 1.66 13.56
N VAL A 147 -7.77 1.01 12.62
CA VAL A 147 -7.16 0.53 11.38
C VAL A 147 -7.49 1.46 10.22
N ARG A 148 -6.49 1.82 9.43
CA ARG A 148 -6.66 2.62 8.21
C ARG A 148 -6.06 1.88 7.02
N PHE A 149 -6.55 2.22 5.84
CA PHE A 149 -6.04 1.71 4.57
C PHE A 149 -5.27 2.82 3.86
N PHE A 150 -4.13 2.47 3.31
CA PHE A 150 -3.37 3.34 2.42
C PHE A 150 -3.01 2.55 1.16
N GLY A 151 -3.23 3.12 -0.01
CA GLY A 151 -2.91 2.45 -1.27
C GLY A 151 -2.37 3.40 -2.32
N THR A 152 -1.35 2.96 -3.04
CA THR A 152 -0.78 3.70 -4.17
C THR A 152 -1.26 3.10 -5.49
N SER A 153 -1.72 3.91 -6.45
CA SER A 153 -2.15 3.44 -7.78
C SER A 153 -3.15 2.26 -7.68
N SER A 154 -2.85 1.11 -8.30
CA SER A 154 -3.67 -0.12 -8.19
C SER A 154 -3.89 -0.59 -6.76
N GLY A 155 -2.93 -0.35 -5.85
CA GLY A 155 -3.11 -0.62 -4.42
C GLY A 155 -4.25 0.20 -3.78
N GLY A 156 -4.53 1.41 -4.29
CA GLY A 156 -5.71 2.18 -3.92
C GLY A 156 -7.00 1.49 -4.35
N GLY A 157 -7.06 0.93 -5.56
CA GLY A 157 -8.17 0.12 -6.03
C GLY A 157 -8.37 -1.15 -5.19
N LEU A 158 -7.26 -1.81 -4.81
CA LEU A 158 -7.29 -2.96 -3.91
C LEU A 158 -7.84 -2.60 -2.52
N ALA A 159 -7.40 -1.46 -1.96
CA ALA A 159 -7.91 -0.96 -0.68
C ALA A 159 -9.44 -0.77 -0.72
N MET A 160 -9.94 -0.14 -1.79
CA MET A 160 -11.39 0.01 -1.99
C MET A 160 -12.11 -1.33 -2.10
N SER A 161 -11.57 -2.26 -2.89
CA SER A 161 -12.16 -3.59 -3.03
C SER A 161 -12.24 -4.30 -1.69
N VAL A 162 -11.16 -4.27 -0.89
CA VAL A 162 -11.15 -4.85 0.46
C VAL A 162 -12.20 -4.20 1.36
N CYS A 163 -12.29 -2.87 1.36
CA CYS A 163 -13.29 -2.14 2.16
C CYS A 163 -14.73 -2.52 1.81
N VAL A 164 -15.03 -2.76 0.54
CA VAL A 164 -16.38 -3.20 0.11
C VAL A 164 -16.71 -4.59 0.65
N TYR A 165 -15.72 -5.48 0.76
CA TYR A 165 -15.96 -6.85 1.27
C TYR A 165 -16.02 -6.95 2.80
N ILE A 166 -15.47 -5.98 3.54
CA ILE A 166 -15.45 -6.03 5.02
C ILE A 166 -16.84 -6.12 5.65
N PRO A 167 -17.86 -5.34 5.23
CA PRO A 167 -19.21 -5.42 5.79
C PRO A 167 -19.87 -6.80 5.65
N PHE A 168 -19.51 -7.54 4.60
CA PHE A 168 -20.02 -8.92 4.41
C PHE A 168 -19.35 -9.96 5.32
N LEU A 169 -18.28 -9.57 6.02
CA LEU A 169 -17.50 -10.43 6.90
C LEU A 169 -17.68 -10.11 8.39
N THR A 170 -18.21 -8.95 8.70
CA THR A 170 -18.47 -8.47 10.05
C THR A 170 -19.91 -7.95 10.13
N GLU A 171 -20.65 -8.31 11.16
CA GLU A 171 -22.00 -7.79 11.38
C GLU A 171 -22.04 -6.27 11.71
N SER A 172 -20.90 -5.61 11.73
CA SER A 172 -20.77 -4.20 12.06
C SER A 172 -20.86 -3.31 10.82
N HIS A 173 -21.97 -2.59 10.70
CA HIS A 173 -22.22 -1.56 9.67
C HIS A 173 -21.27 -0.33 9.74
N LEU A 174 -20.27 -0.33 10.62
CA LEU A 174 -19.38 0.79 10.89
C LEU A 174 -18.24 1.00 9.88
N CYS A 175 -18.08 0.10 8.91
CA CYS A 175 -16.89 0.12 8.03
C CYS A 175 -16.90 1.23 6.96
N TRP A 176 -18.05 1.80 6.60
CA TRP A 176 -18.14 2.84 5.56
C TRP A 176 -17.52 4.18 5.95
N GLN A 177 -17.42 4.47 7.25
CA GLN A 177 -16.86 5.73 7.74
C GLN A 177 -15.33 5.73 7.84
N GLN A 178 -14.68 4.57 7.68
CA GLN A 178 -13.25 4.39 7.97
C GLN A 178 -12.35 4.28 6.73
N ALA A 179 -12.92 4.15 5.55
CA ALA A 179 -12.18 4.16 4.29
C ALA A 179 -11.80 5.59 3.89
N LEU A 180 -10.96 6.24 4.69
CA LEU A 180 -10.30 7.46 4.24
C LEU A 180 -9.25 7.06 3.22
N MET A 181 -9.66 6.96 1.96
CA MET A 181 -8.78 6.76 0.83
C MET A 181 -7.96 8.04 0.61
N LEU A 182 -6.79 8.09 1.22
CA LEU A 182 -5.76 8.99 0.74
C LEU A 182 -5.20 8.39 -0.56
N ILE A 183 -5.85 8.71 -1.69
CA ILE A 183 -5.17 8.67 -2.98
C ILE A 183 -4.15 9.80 -2.92
N PHE A 184 -2.99 9.51 -2.34
CA PHE A 184 -1.86 10.41 -2.47
C PHE A 184 -1.40 10.31 -3.93
N SER A 185 -1.82 11.28 -4.72
CA SER A 185 -0.99 11.75 -5.82
C SER A 185 0.39 11.98 -5.22
N VAL A 186 1.46 11.57 -5.91
CA VAL A 186 2.89 11.75 -5.59
C VAL A 186 3.29 13.19 -5.19
N ARG A 187 2.32 14.07 -5.15
CA ARG A 187 2.40 15.50 -4.85
C ARG A 187 2.94 15.82 -3.46
N SER A 188 2.71 14.97 -2.44
CA SER A 188 3.07 15.29 -1.05
C SER A 188 4.49 14.85 -0.67
N LEU A 189 5.09 13.93 -1.43
CA LEU A 189 6.41 13.37 -1.12
C LEU A 189 7.60 14.20 -1.65
N LEU A 190 7.33 15.21 -2.49
CA LEU A 190 8.37 16.04 -3.11
C LEU A 190 8.47 17.46 -2.52
N ILE A 191 7.72 17.78 -1.48
CA ILE A 191 7.75 19.11 -0.85
C ILE A 191 8.53 19.02 0.46
N SER A 192 9.54 19.89 0.55
CA SER A 192 10.47 20.18 1.65
C SER A 192 9.88 20.05 3.07
N PRO A 193 10.66 19.62 4.08
CA PRO A 193 10.17 19.29 5.43
C PRO A 193 9.75 20.48 6.31
N ALA A 194 9.58 21.67 5.76
CA ALA A 194 9.38 22.89 6.56
C ALA A 194 7.93 23.37 6.73
N SER A 195 6.92 22.75 6.09
CA SER A 195 5.54 23.27 6.18
C SER A 195 4.47 22.21 5.91
N HIS A 196 4.35 21.18 6.74
CA HIS A 196 3.22 20.25 6.63
C HIS A 196 2.23 20.41 7.78
N PRO A 197 0.93 20.58 7.47
CA PRO A 197 -0.10 20.32 8.46
C PRO A 197 -0.08 18.82 8.77
N SER A 198 -0.04 18.49 10.04
CA SER A 198 -0.17 17.14 10.57
C SER A 198 -1.35 16.42 9.90
N ILE A 199 -1.13 15.18 9.43
CA ILE A 199 -2.22 14.29 9.01
C ILE A 199 -3.00 13.97 10.28
N SER A 200 -4.04 14.77 10.57
CA SER A 200 -4.89 14.51 11.72
C SER A 200 -5.84 13.36 11.34
N PHE A 201 -5.95 12.39 12.24
CA PHE A 201 -7.03 11.43 12.22
C PHE A 201 -8.33 12.20 12.53
N MET A 202 -9.08 12.58 11.51
CA MET A 202 -10.41 13.16 11.73
C MET A 202 -11.30 12.08 12.35
N ALA A 203 -11.62 12.25 13.63
CA ALA A 203 -12.72 11.53 14.25
C ALA A 203 -14.02 12.15 13.73
N PRO A 204 -15.09 11.36 13.44
CA PRO A 204 -16.39 11.93 13.16
C PRO A 204 -16.92 12.63 14.39
N GLU A 205 -17.34 13.89 14.25
CA GLU A 205 -18.08 14.59 15.29
C GLU A 205 -19.39 13.83 15.58
N ARG A 206 -19.63 13.51 16.83
CA ARG A 206 -20.90 12.94 17.29
C ARG A 206 -21.93 14.06 17.32
N SER A 207 -22.88 14.00 16.43
CA SER A 207 -24.15 14.72 16.55
C SER A 207 -25.17 13.86 17.27
#